data_d2ab525803a3e8b2ed79f8e09d503d50
#
_entry.id   d2ab525803a3e8b2ed79f8e09d503d50
#
_cell.length_a   1.000
_cell.length_b   1.000
_cell.length_c   1.000
_cell.angle_alpha   90.00
_cell.angle_beta   90.00
_cell.angle_gamma   90.00
#
_symmetry.space_group_name_H-M   'P 1'
#
loop_
_entity.id
_entity.type
_entity.pdbx_description
1 polymer ?
#
loop_
_entity_poly.entity_id
_entity_poly.type
_entity_poly.pdbx_seq_one_letter_code
_entity_poly.pdbx_strand_id
1 'polypeptide(L)'
;MPRPFRAAYVGAAAATVFGAVTGRDRVQWVAKPLLMPLLAADVLHSGRGLAAADRALLLGSLAAATAGDVLLIDPDDDRRLVAGASAFAVMQTGYSVLWWRHGARPRGAVALPRVLAWLGAGALLRAQAPNLAGPLTGYGATLGTAAVLASDPQLAPEAKTVAGMNIPARSPRSRLGLGALLFTVSDGLIVLRRLFARTARSRRVSEGVILSTYAAAQYLLTDLRVHRG
;
A
#
# COMPACT_ATOMS: atom_id res chain seq x y z
N MET A 1 -8.48 6.82 -23.70
CA MET A 1 -8.27 8.25 -23.41
C MET A 1 -7.07 8.38 -22.45
N PRO A 2 -6.22 9.38 -22.61
CA PRO A 2 -5.13 9.66 -21.67
C PRO A 2 -5.70 9.92 -20.27
N ARG A 3 -5.01 9.42 -19.23
CA ARG A 3 -5.37 9.62 -17.81
C ARG A 3 -4.39 10.62 -17.20
N PRO A 4 -4.64 11.93 -17.34
CA PRO A 4 -3.66 12.97 -16.98
C PRO A 4 -3.24 12.90 -15.51
N PHE A 5 -4.16 12.59 -14.61
CA PHE A 5 -3.85 12.46 -13.18
C PHE A 5 -2.93 11.28 -12.88
N ARG A 6 -3.06 10.16 -13.60
CA ARG A 6 -2.13 9.04 -13.47
C ARG A 6 -0.75 9.34 -14.03
N ALA A 7 -0.67 10.10 -15.10
CA ALA A 7 0.62 10.56 -15.61
C ALA A 7 1.30 11.51 -14.61
N ALA A 8 0.55 12.46 -14.05
CA ALA A 8 1.04 13.35 -13.00
C ALA A 8 1.47 12.57 -11.74
N TYR A 9 0.71 11.53 -11.35
CA TYR A 9 1.08 10.61 -10.27
C TYR A 9 2.44 9.95 -10.50
N VAL A 10 2.67 9.41 -11.70
CA VAL A 10 3.95 8.77 -12.04
C VAL A 10 5.10 9.79 -11.96
N GLY A 11 4.89 11.02 -12.42
CA GLY A 11 5.86 12.11 -12.28
C GLY A 11 6.16 12.45 -10.81
N ALA A 12 5.11 12.58 -9.97
CA ALA A 12 5.26 12.83 -8.54
C ALA A 12 5.96 11.66 -7.83
N ALA A 13 5.63 10.41 -8.20
CA ALA A 13 6.28 9.22 -7.65
C ALA A 13 7.79 9.19 -7.99
N ALA A 14 8.14 9.46 -9.25
CA ALA A 14 9.53 9.55 -9.68
C ALA A 14 10.29 10.66 -8.93
N ALA A 15 9.67 11.84 -8.75
CA ALA A 15 10.26 12.92 -7.97
C ALA A 15 10.44 12.54 -6.49
N THR A 16 9.47 11.85 -5.89
CA THR A 16 9.53 11.37 -4.50
C THR A 16 10.70 10.40 -4.31
N VAL A 17 10.82 9.41 -5.18
CA VAL A 17 11.91 8.41 -5.15
C VAL A 17 13.26 9.09 -5.39
N PHE A 18 13.34 10.00 -6.38
CA PHE A 18 14.56 10.76 -6.64
C PHE A 18 14.99 11.58 -5.41
N GLY A 19 14.06 12.28 -4.76
CA GLY A 19 14.32 13.03 -3.54
C GLY A 19 14.91 12.13 -2.43
N ALA A 20 14.30 10.97 -2.20
CA ALA A 20 14.73 10.01 -1.18
C ALA A 20 16.14 9.47 -1.45
N VAL A 21 16.42 8.99 -2.66
CA VAL A 21 17.71 8.37 -3.02
C VAL A 21 18.83 9.40 -3.01
N THR A 22 18.56 10.63 -3.45
CA THR A 22 19.57 11.70 -3.52
C THR A 22 19.72 12.51 -2.22
N GLY A 23 18.85 12.27 -1.22
CA GLY A 23 18.81 13.03 0.02
C GLY A 23 18.34 14.48 -0.17
N ARG A 24 17.50 14.72 -1.20
CA ARG A 24 16.87 16.01 -1.44
C ARG A 24 15.51 16.07 -0.74
N ASP A 25 15.52 16.17 0.57
CA ASP A 25 14.35 16.08 1.42
C ASP A 25 13.22 17.03 1.01
N ARG A 26 13.55 18.26 0.57
CA ARG A 26 12.54 19.24 0.09
C ARG A 26 11.72 18.73 -1.09
N VAL A 27 12.35 17.95 -2.01
CA VAL A 27 11.64 17.36 -3.14
C VAL A 27 10.66 16.30 -2.65
N GLN A 28 11.09 15.45 -1.72
CA GLN A 28 10.25 14.42 -1.12
C GLN A 28 9.10 15.04 -0.33
N TRP A 29 9.36 16.09 0.47
CA TRP A 29 8.34 16.78 1.27
C TRP A 29 7.22 17.39 0.43
N VAL A 30 7.51 17.81 -0.79
CA VAL A 30 6.51 18.36 -1.71
C VAL A 30 5.84 17.25 -2.52
N ALA A 31 6.61 16.32 -3.08
CA ALA A 31 6.10 15.34 -4.04
C ALA A 31 5.30 14.20 -3.36
N LYS A 32 5.74 13.71 -2.19
CA LYS A 32 5.08 12.60 -1.50
C LYS A 32 3.63 12.89 -1.11
N PRO A 33 3.28 14.04 -0.48
CA PRO A 33 1.90 14.34 -0.14
C PRO A 33 0.96 14.51 -1.35
N LEU A 34 1.48 14.71 -2.56
CA LEU A 34 0.69 14.83 -3.78
C LEU A 34 0.26 13.48 -4.35
N LEU A 35 0.89 12.36 -3.95
CA LEU A 35 0.62 11.05 -4.53
C LEU A 35 -0.85 10.66 -4.41
N MET A 36 -1.38 10.62 -3.22
CA MET A 36 -2.76 10.18 -3.00
C MET A 36 -3.80 11.17 -3.52
N PRO A 37 -3.66 12.49 -3.37
CA PRO A 37 -4.54 13.46 -4.02
C PRO A 37 -4.62 13.32 -5.54
N LEU A 38 -3.52 12.99 -6.23
CA LEU A 38 -3.54 12.75 -7.67
C LEU A 38 -4.33 11.49 -8.05
N LEU A 39 -4.24 10.42 -7.26
CA LEU A 39 -5.09 9.25 -7.45
C LEU A 39 -6.56 9.53 -7.10
N ALA A 40 -6.82 10.33 -6.07
CA ALA A 40 -8.18 10.76 -5.74
C ALA A 40 -8.79 11.61 -6.88
N ALA A 41 -8.01 12.50 -7.48
CA ALA A 41 -8.42 13.26 -8.65
C ALA A 41 -8.73 12.34 -9.86
N ASP A 42 -7.94 11.26 -10.08
CA ASP A 42 -8.24 10.25 -11.09
C ASP A 42 -9.57 9.53 -10.80
N VAL A 43 -9.84 9.19 -9.54
CA VAL A 43 -11.12 8.59 -9.12
C VAL A 43 -12.28 9.55 -9.36
N LEU A 44 -12.16 10.82 -9.01
CA LEU A 44 -13.20 11.84 -9.23
C LEU A 44 -13.46 12.06 -10.71
N HIS A 45 -12.43 12.15 -11.52
CA HIS A 45 -12.54 12.43 -12.96
C HIS A 45 -13.02 11.22 -13.76
N SER A 46 -12.45 10.04 -13.50
CA SER A 46 -12.66 8.84 -14.30
C SER A 46 -13.59 7.82 -13.65
N GLY A 47 -13.91 7.95 -12.37
CA GLY A 47 -14.70 7.02 -11.58
C GLY A 47 -16.23 7.25 -11.62
N ARG A 48 -16.75 8.04 -12.58
CA ARG A 48 -18.17 8.35 -12.68
C ARG A 48 -19.07 7.12 -12.86
N GLY A 49 -18.52 6.04 -13.41
CA GLY A 49 -19.25 4.75 -13.57
C GLY A 49 -19.17 3.83 -12.36
N LEU A 50 -18.53 4.21 -11.27
CA LEU A 50 -18.52 3.45 -10.02
C LEU A 50 -19.78 3.73 -9.21
N ALA A 51 -20.24 2.73 -8.45
CA ALA A 51 -21.28 2.95 -7.44
C ALA A 51 -20.81 4.02 -6.43
N ALA A 52 -21.75 4.85 -5.95
CA ALA A 52 -21.44 5.96 -5.06
C ALA A 52 -20.69 5.49 -3.79
N ALA A 53 -21.09 4.36 -3.21
CA ALA A 53 -20.46 3.78 -2.04
C ALA A 53 -19.01 3.33 -2.32
N ASP A 54 -18.73 2.73 -3.47
CA ASP A 54 -17.40 2.26 -3.84
C ASP A 54 -16.46 3.43 -4.12
N ARG A 55 -17.00 4.48 -4.75
CA ARG A 55 -16.27 5.74 -4.96
C ARG A 55 -15.94 6.43 -3.62
N ALA A 56 -16.88 6.45 -2.68
CA ALA A 56 -16.67 6.99 -1.34
C ALA A 56 -15.61 6.21 -0.56
N LEU A 57 -15.64 4.87 -0.62
CA LEU A 57 -14.63 4.01 0.00
C LEU A 57 -13.23 4.28 -0.57
N LEU A 58 -13.09 4.38 -1.90
CA LEU A 58 -11.81 4.69 -2.53
C LEU A 58 -11.30 6.07 -2.12
N LEU A 59 -12.15 7.11 -2.16
CA LEU A 59 -11.76 8.46 -1.79
C LEU A 59 -11.40 8.57 -0.31
N GLY A 60 -12.17 7.95 0.58
CA GLY A 60 -11.90 7.88 2.01
C GLY A 60 -10.58 7.16 2.31
N SER A 61 -10.32 6.03 1.61
CA SER A 61 -9.05 5.31 1.72
C SER A 61 -7.87 6.17 1.25
N LEU A 62 -8.01 6.88 0.14
CA LEU A 62 -6.95 7.76 -0.37
C LEU A 62 -6.72 8.98 0.54
N ALA A 63 -7.76 9.52 1.16
CA ALA A 63 -7.63 10.58 2.17
C ALA A 63 -6.87 10.08 3.41
N ALA A 64 -7.21 8.89 3.91
CA ALA A 64 -6.49 8.27 5.01
C ALA A 64 -5.02 7.99 4.65
N ALA A 65 -4.75 7.50 3.44
CA ALA A 65 -3.39 7.29 2.94
C ALA A 65 -2.61 8.61 2.83
N THR A 66 -3.26 9.72 2.41
CA THR A 66 -2.62 11.05 2.40
C THR A 66 -2.16 11.46 3.79
N ALA A 67 -3.01 11.25 4.81
CA ALA A 67 -2.63 11.51 6.20
C ALA A 67 -1.45 10.64 6.65
N GLY A 68 -1.46 9.35 6.29
CA GLY A 68 -0.36 8.43 6.53
C GLY A 68 0.95 8.89 5.87
N ASP A 69 0.90 9.32 4.61
CA ASP A 69 2.06 9.82 3.87
C ASP A 69 2.70 11.06 4.52
N VAL A 70 1.87 11.99 4.98
CA VAL A 70 2.34 13.20 5.70
C VAL A 70 2.97 12.83 7.04
N LEU A 71 2.35 11.93 7.80
CA LEU A 71 2.87 11.47 9.09
C LEU A 71 4.19 10.70 8.95
N LEU A 72 4.31 9.88 7.90
CA LEU A 72 5.51 9.09 7.58
C LEU A 72 6.54 9.84 6.74
N ILE A 73 6.51 11.16 6.67
CA ILE A 73 7.62 11.96 6.13
C ILE A 73 8.86 11.81 7.03
N ASP A 74 8.65 11.75 8.34
CA ASP A 74 9.67 11.40 9.32
C ASP A 74 9.35 10.05 9.97
N PRO A 75 9.81 8.93 9.36
CA PRO A 75 9.49 7.58 9.83
C PRO A 75 10.32 7.13 11.03
N ASP A 76 11.28 7.93 11.47
CA ASP A 76 12.17 7.61 12.60
C ASP A 76 11.57 8.05 13.95
N ASP A 77 10.53 8.90 13.95
CA ASP A 77 9.71 9.24 15.14
C ASP A 77 8.66 8.15 15.40
N ASP A 78 8.70 7.51 16.58
CA ASP A 78 7.80 6.42 16.97
C ASP A 78 6.33 6.83 16.98
N ARG A 79 6.01 8.04 17.44
CA ARG A 79 4.63 8.53 17.52
C ARG A 79 4.08 8.77 16.12
N ARG A 80 4.89 9.35 15.23
CA ARG A 80 4.52 9.57 13.83
C ARG A 80 4.38 8.24 13.09
N LEU A 81 5.27 7.29 13.35
CA LEU A 81 5.17 5.94 12.77
C LEU A 81 3.87 5.26 13.16
N VAL A 82 3.51 5.25 14.45
CA VAL A 82 2.26 4.64 14.93
C VAL A 82 1.03 5.37 14.38
N ALA A 83 1.03 6.70 14.38
CA ALA A 83 -0.06 7.49 13.83
C ALA A 83 -0.23 7.28 12.32
N GLY A 84 0.88 7.23 11.56
CA GLY A 84 0.88 6.93 10.13
C GLY A 84 0.38 5.52 9.83
N ALA A 85 0.85 4.52 10.58
CA ALA A 85 0.36 3.15 10.47
C ALA A 85 -1.15 3.07 10.77
N SER A 86 -1.64 3.83 11.77
CA SER A 86 -3.08 3.90 12.06
C SER A 86 -3.89 4.51 10.92
N ALA A 87 -3.38 5.55 10.27
CA ALA A 87 -4.02 6.14 9.08
C ALA A 87 -4.04 5.14 7.92
N PHE A 88 -2.95 4.41 7.69
CA PHE A 88 -2.92 3.34 6.69
C PHE A 88 -3.81 2.14 7.07
N ALA A 89 -4.01 1.84 8.36
CA ALA A 89 -4.98 0.83 8.79
C ALA A 89 -6.41 1.21 8.37
N VAL A 90 -6.78 2.48 8.48
CA VAL A 90 -8.07 3.00 7.98
C VAL A 90 -8.16 2.82 6.46
N MET A 91 -7.12 3.16 5.72
CA MET A 91 -7.06 2.94 4.26
C MET A 91 -7.24 1.46 3.91
N GLN A 92 -6.49 0.55 4.55
CA GLN A 92 -6.56 -0.89 4.31
C GLN A 92 -7.94 -1.46 4.64
N THR A 93 -8.57 -0.95 5.69
CA THR A 93 -9.95 -1.33 6.04
C THR A 93 -10.92 -0.89 4.95
N GLY A 94 -10.80 0.34 4.44
CA GLY A 94 -11.64 0.82 3.35
C GLY A 94 -11.49 -0.01 2.07
N TYR A 95 -10.26 -0.38 1.69
CA TYR A 95 -10.00 -1.29 0.58
C TYR A 95 -10.57 -2.69 0.84
N SER A 96 -10.42 -3.23 2.05
CA SER A 96 -10.97 -4.53 2.42
C SER A 96 -12.48 -4.57 2.30
N VAL A 97 -13.17 -3.53 2.79
CA VAL A 97 -14.62 -3.39 2.65
C VAL A 97 -15.03 -3.33 1.18
N LEU A 98 -14.31 -2.54 0.38
CA LEU A 98 -14.56 -2.42 -1.06
C LEU A 98 -14.47 -3.78 -1.75
N TRP A 99 -13.38 -4.52 -1.54
CA TRP A 99 -13.19 -5.83 -2.17
C TRP A 99 -14.16 -6.88 -1.66
N TRP A 100 -14.48 -6.86 -0.37
CA TRP A 100 -15.51 -7.72 0.21
C TRP A 100 -16.89 -7.48 -0.46
N ARG A 101 -17.24 -6.24 -0.70
CA ARG A 101 -18.47 -5.87 -1.43
C ARG A 101 -18.47 -6.39 -2.87
N HIS A 102 -17.31 -6.47 -3.50
CA HIS A 102 -17.13 -7.06 -4.84
C HIS A 102 -16.95 -8.59 -4.82
N GLY A 103 -17.29 -9.24 -3.73
CA GLY A 103 -17.34 -10.70 -3.63
C GLY A 103 -16.06 -11.39 -3.18
N ALA A 104 -14.98 -10.66 -2.89
CA ALA A 104 -13.76 -11.28 -2.35
C ALA A 104 -14.01 -11.96 -1.01
N ARG A 105 -13.41 -13.13 -0.86
CA ARG A 105 -13.48 -13.92 0.39
C ARG A 105 -12.10 -14.44 0.75
N PRO A 106 -11.78 -14.56 2.07
CA PRO A 106 -10.52 -15.14 2.49
C PRO A 106 -10.42 -16.60 2.04
N ARG A 107 -9.30 -16.97 1.42
CA ARG A 107 -8.99 -18.36 1.04
C ARG A 107 -7.79 -18.86 1.79
N GLY A 108 -7.86 -20.07 2.38
CA GLY A 108 -6.82 -20.63 3.21
C GLY A 108 -5.45 -20.69 2.54
N ALA A 109 -5.38 -21.10 1.28
CA ALA A 109 -4.13 -21.16 0.52
C ALA A 109 -3.43 -19.79 0.35
N VAL A 110 -4.20 -18.70 0.34
CA VAL A 110 -3.70 -17.33 0.26
C VAL A 110 -3.44 -16.75 1.65
N ALA A 111 -4.30 -17.07 2.62
CA ALA A 111 -4.23 -16.52 3.97
C ALA A 111 -3.06 -17.11 4.77
N LEU A 112 -2.83 -18.42 4.69
CA LEU A 112 -1.83 -19.11 5.53
C LEU A 112 -0.42 -18.52 5.43
N PRO A 113 0.19 -18.33 4.25
CA PRO A 113 1.54 -17.74 4.17
C PRO A 113 1.59 -16.31 4.72
N ARG A 114 0.51 -15.52 4.61
CA ARG A 114 0.42 -14.16 5.15
C ARG A 114 0.28 -14.14 6.67
N VAL A 115 -0.49 -15.07 7.23
CA VAL A 115 -0.60 -15.27 8.69
C VAL A 115 0.75 -15.68 9.28
N LEU A 116 1.46 -16.60 8.64
CA LEU A 116 2.80 -17.00 9.08
C LEU A 116 3.80 -15.84 9.02
N ALA A 117 3.78 -15.05 7.93
CA ALA A 117 4.62 -13.87 7.80
C ALA A 117 4.26 -12.80 8.86
N TRP A 118 2.98 -12.60 9.15
CA TRP A 118 2.50 -11.68 10.18
C TRP A 118 2.93 -12.11 11.58
N LEU A 119 2.82 -13.41 11.91
CA LEU A 119 3.29 -13.95 13.18
C LEU A 119 4.82 -13.79 13.33
N GLY A 120 5.58 -14.07 12.28
CA GLY A 120 7.04 -13.88 12.25
C GLY A 120 7.44 -12.42 12.43
N ALA A 121 6.75 -11.49 11.74
CA ALA A 121 6.98 -10.05 11.89
C ALA A 121 6.63 -9.57 13.30
N GLY A 122 5.53 -10.05 13.89
CA GLY A 122 5.13 -9.74 15.27
C GLY A 122 6.13 -10.26 16.30
N ALA A 123 6.67 -11.45 16.10
CA ALA A 123 7.73 -12.01 16.95
C ALA A 123 9.02 -11.18 16.84
N LEU A 124 9.42 -10.81 15.62
CA LEU A 124 10.58 -9.95 15.38
C LEU A 124 10.42 -8.58 16.05
N LEU A 125 9.27 -7.93 15.89
CA LEU A 125 8.97 -6.65 16.52
C LEU A 125 9.02 -6.76 18.04
N ARG A 126 8.46 -7.83 18.61
CA ARG A 126 8.48 -8.05 20.06
C ARG A 126 9.91 -8.21 20.59
N ALA A 127 10.79 -8.84 19.82
CA ALA A 127 12.18 -9.06 20.19
C ALA A 127 13.05 -7.80 20.02
N GLN A 128 12.81 -7.00 18.98
CA GLN A 128 13.70 -5.91 18.58
C GLN A 128 13.15 -4.49 18.89
N ALA A 129 11.83 -4.33 18.99
CA ALA A 129 11.15 -3.06 19.21
C ALA A 129 9.84 -3.25 20.01
N PRO A 130 9.92 -3.69 21.29
CA PRO A 130 8.74 -4.08 22.07
C PRO A 130 7.69 -2.97 22.19
N ASN A 131 8.10 -1.70 22.26
CA ASN A 131 7.18 -0.55 22.34
C ASN A 131 6.33 -0.36 21.07
N LEU A 132 6.80 -0.83 19.92
CA LEU A 132 6.11 -0.75 18.63
C LEU A 132 5.37 -2.05 18.29
N ALA A 133 5.65 -3.15 19.01
CA ALA A 133 5.15 -4.46 18.65
C ALA A 133 3.61 -4.51 18.63
N GLY A 134 2.93 -3.97 19.63
CA GLY A 134 1.47 -3.93 19.70
C GLY A 134 0.85 -3.17 18.51
N PRO A 135 1.12 -1.87 18.37
CA PRO A 135 0.56 -1.05 17.29
C PRO A 135 0.87 -1.59 15.90
N LEU A 136 2.13 -1.96 15.61
CA LEU A 136 2.51 -2.42 14.28
C LEU A 136 2.02 -3.83 13.96
N THR A 137 1.86 -4.70 14.95
CA THR A 137 1.23 -6.02 14.75
C THR A 137 -0.27 -5.85 14.48
N GLY A 138 -0.96 -4.94 15.19
CA GLY A 138 -2.34 -4.59 14.91
C GLY A 138 -2.53 -4.04 13.48
N TYR A 139 -1.67 -3.11 13.07
CA TYR A 139 -1.63 -2.62 11.69
C TYR A 139 -1.39 -3.76 10.68
N GLY A 140 -0.43 -4.64 10.96
CA GLY A 140 -0.11 -5.79 10.10
C GLY A 140 -1.30 -6.73 9.89
N ALA A 141 -2.23 -6.82 10.83
CA ALA A 141 -3.47 -7.60 10.67
C ALA A 141 -4.39 -6.97 9.61
N THR A 142 -4.56 -5.64 9.59
CA THR A 142 -5.35 -4.95 8.56
C THR A 142 -4.70 -5.08 7.18
N LEU A 143 -3.39 -4.90 7.10
CA LEU A 143 -2.60 -5.10 5.88
C LEU A 143 -2.73 -6.54 5.35
N GLY A 144 -2.57 -7.54 6.21
CA GLY A 144 -2.71 -8.94 5.84
C GLY A 144 -4.11 -9.27 5.33
N THR A 145 -5.15 -8.76 5.99
CA THR A 145 -6.55 -8.91 5.56
C THR A 145 -6.77 -8.32 4.17
N ALA A 146 -6.32 -7.10 3.94
CA ALA A 146 -6.43 -6.44 2.63
C ALA A 146 -5.67 -7.24 1.56
N ALA A 147 -4.46 -7.73 1.86
CA ALA A 147 -3.66 -8.50 0.92
C ALA A 147 -4.29 -9.86 0.58
N VAL A 148 -4.96 -10.51 1.54
CA VAL A 148 -5.71 -11.75 1.31
C VAL A 148 -6.90 -11.49 0.38
N LEU A 149 -7.70 -10.46 0.65
CA LEU A 149 -8.88 -10.14 -0.16
C LEU A 149 -8.50 -9.69 -1.57
N ALA A 150 -7.48 -8.85 -1.72
CA ALA A 150 -6.98 -8.41 -3.03
C ALA A 150 -6.46 -9.57 -3.91
N SER A 151 -6.12 -10.69 -3.27
CA SER A 151 -5.60 -11.88 -3.95
C SER A 151 -6.68 -12.93 -4.22
N ASP A 152 -7.97 -12.64 -3.98
CA ASP A 152 -9.04 -13.58 -4.30
C ASP A 152 -9.20 -13.68 -5.83
N PRO A 153 -9.24 -14.91 -6.41
CA PRO A 153 -9.54 -15.14 -7.82
C PRO A 153 -10.86 -14.53 -8.29
N GLN A 154 -11.83 -14.29 -7.40
CA GLN A 154 -13.07 -13.60 -7.74
C GLN A 154 -12.82 -12.20 -8.31
N LEU A 155 -11.83 -11.49 -7.76
CA LEU A 155 -11.43 -10.16 -8.25
C LEU A 155 -10.46 -10.21 -9.43
N ALA A 156 -9.73 -11.31 -9.56
CA ALA A 156 -8.70 -11.50 -10.58
C ALA A 156 -8.77 -12.90 -11.22
N PRO A 157 -9.86 -13.21 -11.95
CA PRO A 157 -10.15 -14.58 -12.41
C PRO A 157 -9.08 -15.16 -13.33
N GLU A 158 -8.29 -14.32 -14.01
CA GLU A 158 -7.21 -14.75 -14.90
C GLU A 158 -5.86 -14.95 -14.19
N ALA A 159 -5.73 -14.52 -12.93
CA ALA A 159 -4.49 -14.64 -12.18
C ALA A 159 -4.26 -16.08 -11.72
N LYS A 160 -3.03 -16.58 -11.88
CA LYS A 160 -2.61 -17.86 -11.33
C LYS A 160 -2.08 -17.66 -9.90
N THR A 161 -2.57 -18.45 -8.96
CA THR A 161 -2.05 -18.43 -7.58
C THR A 161 -0.96 -19.47 -7.41
N VAL A 162 0.26 -19.05 -7.07
CA VAL A 162 1.40 -19.92 -6.78
C VAL A 162 1.95 -19.54 -5.41
N ALA A 163 2.04 -20.49 -4.49
CA ALA A 163 2.49 -20.27 -3.12
C ALA A 163 1.76 -19.12 -2.40
N GLY A 164 0.46 -18.97 -2.64
CA GLY A 164 -0.37 -17.90 -2.06
C GLY A 164 -0.18 -16.50 -2.70
N MET A 165 0.64 -16.38 -3.74
CA MET A 165 0.85 -15.15 -4.50
C MET A 165 0.15 -15.21 -5.86
N ASN A 166 -0.49 -14.10 -6.26
CA ASN A 166 -1.09 -14.02 -7.58
C ASN A 166 -0.06 -13.57 -8.62
N ILE A 167 0.13 -14.42 -9.62
CA ILE A 167 0.91 -14.08 -10.82
C ILE A 167 -0.04 -13.36 -11.78
N PRO A 168 0.25 -12.09 -12.14
CA PRO A 168 -0.61 -11.33 -13.05
C PRO A 168 -0.69 -11.97 -14.43
N ALA A 169 -1.89 -11.94 -15.01
CA ALA A 169 -2.15 -12.24 -16.43
C ALA A 169 -2.18 -10.95 -17.27
N ARG A 170 -2.69 -11.01 -18.49
CA ARG A 170 -2.81 -9.84 -19.37
C ARG A 170 -3.86 -8.84 -18.88
N SER A 171 -4.91 -9.30 -18.20
CA SER A 171 -5.97 -8.45 -17.68
C SER A 171 -5.46 -7.48 -16.59
N PRO A 172 -5.84 -6.20 -16.62
CA PRO A 172 -5.53 -5.26 -15.54
C PRO A 172 -6.04 -5.72 -14.18
N ARG A 173 -7.17 -6.42 -14.11
CA ARG A 173 -7.75 -6.98 -12.87
C ARG A 173 -6.80 -7.95 -12.18
N SER A 174 -6.07 -8.75 -12.94
CA SER A 174 -5.11 -9.72 -12.40
C SER A 174 -3.96 -9.09 -11.60
N ARG A 175 -3.76 -7.78 -11.73
CA ARG A 175 -2.67 -7.03 -11.07
C ARG A 175 -3.00 -6.56 -9.65
N LEU A 176 -4.25 -6.73 -9.21
CA LEU A 176 -4.67 -6.29 -7.87
C LEU A 176 -3.85 -6.97 -6.76
N GLY A 177 -3.73 -8.30 -6.83
CA GLY A 177 -2.90 -9.07 -5.90
C GLY A 177 -1.42 -8.68 -5.90
N LEU A 178 -0.87 -8.30 -7.07
CA LEU A 178 0.49 -7.75 -7.16
C LEU A 178 0.59 -6.40 -6.44
N GLY A 179 -0.42 -5.52 -6.58
CA GLY A 179 -0.48 -4.27 -5.84
C GLY A 179 -0.43 -4.49 -4.33
N ALA A 180 -1.23 -5.43 -3.83
CA ALA A 180 -1.23 -5.77 -2.41
C ALA A 180 0.09 -6.40 -1.93
N LEU A 181 0.73 -7.23 -2.76
CA LEU A 181 2.05 -7.78 -2.46
C LEU A 181 3.11 -6.68 -2.37
N LEU A 182 3.15 -5.77 -3.35
CA LEU A 182 4.08 -4.63 -3.35
C LEU A 182 3.89 -3.74 -2.14
N PHE A 183 2.63 -3.52 -1.71
CA PHE A 183 2.34 -2.77 -0.50
C PHE A 183 2.90 -3.49 0.74
N THR A 184 2.65 -4.80 0.86
CA THR A 184 3.18 -5.62 1.96
C THR A 184 4.71 -5.61 2.01
N VAL A 185 5.36 -5.68 0.85
CA VAL A 185 6.82 -5.58 0.72
C VAL A 185 7.32 -4.20 1.17
N SER A 186 6.67 -3.13 0.71
CA SER A 186 7.00 -1.76 1.14
C SER A 186 6.98 -1.62 2.66
N ASP A 187 5.92 -2.08 3.29
CA ASP A 187 5.76 -1.98 4.74
C ASP A 187 6.75 -2.86 5.53
N GLY A 188 7.00 -4.07 5.03
CA GLY A 188 8.05 -4.93 5.58
C GLY A 188 9.42 -4.25 5.53
N LEU A 189 9.72 -3.56 4.43
CA LEU A 189 10.97 -2.81 4.26
C LEU A 189 11.07 -1.60 5.21
N ILE A 190 9.97 -0.94 5.59
CA ILE A 190 9.97 0.12 6.61
C ILE A 190 10.49 -0.45 7.94
N VAL A 191 9.95 -1.60 8.36
CA VAL A 191 10.38 -2.27 9.59
C VAL A 191 11.85 -2.70 9.50
N LEU A 192 12.25 -3.34 8.41
CA LEU A 192 13.64 -3.79 8.20
C LEU A 192 14.63 -2.62 8.15
N ARG A 193 14.27 -1.52 7.45
CA ARG A 193 15.05 -0.29 7.41
C ARG A 193 15.28 0.24 8.82
N ARG A 194 14.22 0.30 9.61
CA ARG A 194 14.29 0.82 10.98
C ARG A 194 15.18 -0.04 11.88
N LEU A 195 15.07 -1.36 11.79
CA LEU A 195 15.82 -2.28 12.65
C LEU A 195 17.27 -2.45 12.22
N PHE A 196 17.58 -2.41 10.91
CA PHE A 196 18.86 -2.86 10.39
C PHE A 196 19.64 -1.84 9.55
N ALA A 197 19.01 -0.78 9.02
CA ALA A 197 19.72 0.21 8.21
C ALA A 197 20.49 1.19 9.10
N ARG A 198 21.79 0.98 9.23
CA ARG A 198 22.67 1.76 10.14
C ARG A 198 23.43 2.89 9.45
N THR A 199 23.62 2.85 8.13
CA THR A 199 24.34 3.86 7.38
C THR A 199 23.39 4.80 6.64
N ALA A 200 23.79 6.07 6.41
CA ALA A 200 23.00 7.01 5.63
C ALA A 200 22.71 6.48 4.21
N ARG A 201 23.68 5.79 3.59
CA ARG A 201 23.49 5.17 2.27
C ARG A 201 22.44 4.07 2.30
N SER A 202 22.51 3.13 3.27
CA SER A 202 21.51 2.05 3.38
C SER A 202 20.12 2.60 3.65
N ARG A 203 19.99 3.64 4.48
CA ARG A 203 18.70 4.31 4.74
C ARG A 203 18.10 4.93 3.48
N ARG A 204 18.89 5.68 2.68
CA ARG A 204 18.44 6.29 1.43
C ARG A 204 18.03 5.26 0.38
N VAL A 205 18.82 4.20 0.19
CA VAL A 205 18.50 3.12 -0.75
C VAL A 205 17.23 2.41 -0.33
N SER A 206 17.11 2.04 0.95
CA SER A 206 15.88 1.41 1.46
C SER A 206 14.67 2.32 1.29
N GLU A 207 14.79 3.62 1.58
CA GLU A 207 13.70 4.59 1.39
C GLU A 207 13.27 4.67 -0.08
N GLY A 208 14.22 4.71 -1.01
CA GLY A 208 13.92 4.69 -2.43
C GLY A 208 13.15 3.43 -2.87
N VAL A 209 13.53 2.25 -2.35
CA VAL A 209 12.83 1.00 -2.66
C VAL A 209 11.44 0.98 -2.01
N ILE A 210 11.31 1.41 -0.76
CA ILE A 210 10.03 1.54 -0.04
C ILE A 210 9.07 2.41 -0.85
N LEU A 211 9.49 3.61 -1.24
CA LEU A 211 8.64 4.56 -1.97
C LEU A 211 8.31 4.07 -3.38
N SER A 212 9.22 3.38 -4.05
CA SER A 212 8.97 2.79 -5.37
C SER A 212 7.92 1.69 -5.31
N THR A 213 8.06 0.76 -4.35
CA THR A 213 7.10 -0.35 -4.16
C THR A 213 5.75 0.17 -3.67
N TYR A 214 5.72 1.14 -2.78
CA TYR A 214 4.52 1.82 -2.32
C TYR A 214 3.77 2.51 -3.46
N ALA A 215 4.48 3.34 -4.25
CA ALA A 215 3.86 4.04 -5.37
C ALA A 215 3.32 3.06 -6.41
N ALA A 216 4.07 2.02 -6.77
CA ALA A 216 3.58 0.99 -7.67
C ALA A 216 2.34 0.27 -7.10
N ALA A 217 2.35 -0.06 -5.81
CA ALA A 217 1.22 -0.67 -5.12
C ALA A 217 -0.05 0.18 -5.23
N GLN A 218 0.01 1.45 -4.81
CA GLN A 218 -1.14 2.35 -4.85
C GLN A 218 -1.67 2.59 -6.27
N TYR A 219 -0.76 2.67 -7.25
CA TYR A 219 -1.15 2.76 -8.66
C TYR A 219 -1.99 1.56 -9.12
N LEU A 220 -1.63 0.35 -8.68
CA LEU A 220 -2.34 -0.89 -9.04
C LEU A 220 -3.63 -1.07 -8.25
N LEU A 221 -3.62 -0.80 -6.94
CA LEU A 221 -4.77 -0.97 -6.05
C LEU A 221 -5.93 -0.02 -6.37
N THR A 222 -5.62 1.16 -6.91
CA THR A 222 -6.61 2.17 -7.29
C THR A 222 -6.98 2.16 -8.77
N ASP A 223 -6.61 1.11 -9.52
CA ASP A 223 -7.00 1.04 -10.93
C ASP A 223 -8.51 0.80 -11.07
N LEU A 224 -9.22 1.81 -11.57
CA LEU A 224 -10.68 1.79 -11.72
C LEU A 224 -11.19 0.65 -12.61
N ARG A 225 -10.33 0.08 -13.46
CA ARG A 225 -10.66 -1.10 -14.28
C ARG A 225 -10.88 -2.35 -13.44
N VAL A 226 -10.30 -2.39 -12.25
CA VAL A 226 -10.50 -3.48 -11.28
C VAL A 226 -11.86 -3.38 -10.61
N HIS A 227 -12.34 -2.15 -10.39
CA HIS A 227 -13.54 -1.85 -9.59
C HIS A 227 -14.81 -1.66 -10.44
N ARG A 228 -14.70 -1.76 -11.76
CA ARG A 228 -15.85 -1.79 -12.66
C ARG A 228 -16.25 -3.25 -12.86
N GLY A 229 -17.29 -3.67 -12.14
CA GLY A 229 -17.92 -4.98 -12.28
C GLY A 229 -18.63 -5.15 -13.61
#